data_1dab56c98b28df6e88856d0988d411cf
#
_entry.id   1dab56c98b28df6e88856d0988d411cf
#
_cell.length_a   1.000
_cell.length_b   1.000
_cell.length_c   1.000
_cell.angle_alpha   90.00
_cell.angle_beta   90.00
_cell.angle_gamma   90.00
#
_symmetry.space_group_name_H-M   'P 1'
#
loop_
_entity.id
_entity.type
_entity.pdbx_description
1 polymer ?
#
loop_
_entity_poly.entity_id
_entity_poly.type
_entity_poly.pdbx_seq_one_letter_code
_entity_poly.pdbx_strand_id
1 'polypeptide(L)'
;MLIPAEGASGELRTVVLPRGMVNLAIVCPMANEGDQATAFCQEVLKNCPGFQKVTFFAVFDRVTKDESLDRMRELERSEPRLSVVWAPENRCVVDAYMRGFKEALAAGSDWILEIDAGFSHQPGDIPRFFDAMEQGMDCVFGSRSLGCFQDSSLKRRFVSWGGTVLANLLLGTRQTDMTSGFELFSAQTLRMVLDRGIQSRAHFFQTEIKTYCRNLRFVEVPITYRAASPRLGSSAVTEAFRQLWRLFRLRLKGQL
;
A
#
# COMPACT_ATOMS: atom_id res chain seq x y z
N MET A 1 9.54 -4.29 21.64
CA MET A 1 10.88 -4.84 21.94
C MET A 1 10.98 -6.15 21.19
N LEU A 2 11.63 -6.14 20.03
CA LEU A 2 11.78 -7.32 19.18
C LEU A 2 12.85 -8.23 19.77
N ILE A 3 12.49 -9.45 20.14
CA ILE A 3 13.46 -10.49 20.51
C ILE A 3 13.81 -11.23 19.21
N PRO A 4 15.06 -11.20 18.72
CA PRO A 4 15.45 -11.98 17.56
C PRO A 4 15.50 -13.46 17.94
N ALA A 5 14.69 -14.30 17.28
CA ALA A 5 14.85 -15.74 17.32
C ALA A 5 15.94 -16.13 16.30
N GLU A 6 17.13 -16.50 16.76
CA GLU A 6 18.20 -17.03 15.92
C GLU A 6 17.83 -18.44 15.44
N GLY A 7 17.48 -18.54 14.16
CA GLY A 7 17.43 -19.83 13.45
C GLY A 7 18.74 -20.04 12.69
N ALA A 8 19.16 -21.29 12.55
CA ALA A 8 20.47 -21.73 12.03
C ALA A 8 20.80 -21.35 10.56
N SER A 9 20.11 -20.37 9.96
CA SER A 9 20.34 -19.87 8.58
C SER A 9 20.38 -18.35 8.46
N GLY A 10 20.45 -17.58 9.56
CA GLY A 10 20.56 -16.11 9.47
C GLY A 10 19.33 -15.38 8.92
N GLU A 11 18.23 -16.05 8.64
CA GLU A 11 16.98 -15.45 8.24
C GLU A 11 16.24 -14.88 9.46
N LEU A 12 16.13 -13.57 9.53
CA LEU A 12 15.26 -12.87 10.48
C LEU A 12 13.80 -13.26 10.18
N ARG A 13 13.26 -14.19 10.96
CA ARG A 13 11.85 -14.55 10.84
C ARG A 13 10.99 -13.49 11.53
N THR A 14 9.99 -12.97 10.84
CA THR A 14 8.96 -12.11 11.45
C THR A 14 8.25 -12.93 12.53
N VAL A 15 8.34 -12.47 13.78
CA VAL A 15 7.61 -13.10 14.88
C VAL A 15 6.13 -12.84 14.69
N VAL A 16 5.33 -13.89 14.62
CA VAL A 16 3.87 -13.77 14.54
C VAL A 16 3.35 -13.40 15.93
N LEU A 17 2.94 -12.15 16.09
CA LEU A 17 2.28 -11.67 17.30
C LEU A 17 0.77 -11.79 17.16
N PRO A 18 0.04 -12.14 18.24
CA PRO A 18 -1.40 -12.02 18.25
C PRO A 18 -1.83 -10.58 17.95
N ARG A 19 -2.93 -10.42 17.20
CA ARG A 19 -3.45 -9.10 16.77
C ARG A 19 -3.57 -8.09 17.91
N GLY A 20 -3.99 -8.54 19.11
CA GLY A 20 -4.08 -7.71 20.31
C GLY A 20 -2.75 -7.18 20.87
N MET A 21 -1.62 -7.61 20.33
CA MET A 21 -0.27 -7.13 20.69
C MET A 21 0.38 -6.33 19.53
N VAL A 22 -0.36 -6.06 18.48
CA VAL A 22 0.12 -5.41 17.25
C VAL A 22 -0.40 -3.97 17.16
N ASN A 23 0.50 -3.03 16.89
CA ASN A 23 0.16 -1.65 16.53
C ASN A 23 0.02 -1.57 15.00
N LEU A 24 -1.20 -1.30 14.53
CA LEU A 24 -1.51 -1.16 13.11
C LEU A 24 -1.55 0.32 12.71
N ALA A 25 -0.87 0.67 11.63
CA ALA A 25 -1.10 1.92 10.93
C ALA A 25 -1.86 1.67 9.63
N ILE A 26 -2.74 2.58 9.28
CA ILE A 26 -3.32 2.70 7.95
C ILE A 26 -2.76 3.97 7.31
N VAL A 27 -2.21 3.88 6.11
CA VAL A 27 -1.71 5.03 5.34
C VAL A 27 -2.61 5.22 4.14
N CYS A 28 -3.24 6.39 4.09
CA CYS A 28 -4.20 6.74 3.06
C CYS A 28 -3.93 8.17 2.55
N PRO A 29 -3.30 8.35 1.38
CA PRO A 29 -3.32 9.64 0.70
C PRO A 29 -4.74 10.04 0.35
N MET A 30 -5.09 11.27 0.67
CA MET A 30 -6.38 11.87 0.41
C MET A 30 -6.22 13.19 -0.32
N ALA A 31 -7.16 13.55 -1.15
CA ALA A 31 -7.16 14.84 -1.86
C ALA A 31 -8.55 15.47 -1.87
N ASN A 32 -9.35 15.22 -2.91
CA ASN A 32 -10.65 15.85 -3.14
C ASN A 32 -11.76 14.78 -3.01
N GLU A 33 -11.91 14.23 -1.82
CA GLU A 33 -12.86 13.16 -1.49
C GLU A 33 -14.24 13.71 -1.05
N GLY A 34 -14.33 15.01 -0.77
CA GLY A 34 -15.55 15.67 -0.34
C GLY A 34 -16.18 15.04 0.91
N ASP A 35 -17.47 14.76 0.82
CA ASP A 35 -18.25 14.13 1.91
C ASP A 35 -17.83 12.68 2.18
N GLN A 36 -17.13 12.03 1.23
CA GLN A 36 -16.74 10.63 1.38
C GLN A 36 -15.50 10.45 2.27
N ALA A 37 -14.69 11.49 2.49
CA ALA A 37 -13.45 11.41 3.26
C ALA A 37 -13.66 10.83 4.66
N THR A 38 -14.59 11.39 5.43
CA THR A 38 -14.89 10.96 6.80
C THR A 38 -15.56 9.58 6.84
N ALA A 39 -16.53 9.33 5.95
CA ALA A 39 -17.22 8.04 5.85
C ALA A 39 -16.24 6.90 5.49
N PHE A 40 -15.31 7.15 4.58
CA PHE A 40 -14.28 6.19 4.22
C PHE A 40 -13.36 5.88 5.40
N CYS A 41 -12.85 6.89 6.10
CA CYS A 41 -12.01 6.72 7.28
C CYS A 41 -12.71 5.87 8.36
N GLN A 42 -13.96 6.20 8.67
CA GLN A 42 -14.76 5.48 9.67
C GLN A 42 -14.99 4.02 9.27
N GLU A 43 -15.29 3.75 7.99
CA GLU A 43 -15.52 2.39 7.52
C GLU A 43 -14.20 1.58 7.52
N VAL A 44 -13.05 2.18 7.18
CA VAL A 44 -11.74 1.53 7.32
C VAL A 44 -11.46 1.18 8.79
N LEU A 45 -11.61 2.13 9.70
CA LEU A 45 -11.36 1.93 11.14
C LEU A 45 -12.28 0.86 11.76
N LYS A 46 -13.51 0.75 11.28
CA LYS A 46 -14.48 -0.29 11.68
C LYS A 46 -14.01 -1.68 11.27
N ASN A 47 -13.33 -1.80 10.13
CA ASN A 47 -12.80 -3.07 9.62
C ASN A 47 -11.41 -3.45 10.19
N CYS A 48 -10.93 -2.72 11.23
CA CYS A 48 -9.65 -2.98 11.91
C CYS A 48 -9.82 -3.35 13.40
N PRO A 49 -10.66 -4.35 13.77
CA PRO A 49 -10.85 -4.72 15.17
C PRO A 49 -9.68 -5.56 15.70
N GLY A 50 -9.52 -5.55 17.03
CA GLY A 50 -8.69 -6.49 17.76
C GLY A 50 -7.20 -6.16 17.82
N PHE A 51 -6.75 -5.04 17.28
CA PHE A 51 -5.37 -4.57 17.40
C PHE A 51 -5.13 -3.84 18.73
N GLN A 52 -3.89 -3.87 19.23
CA GLN A 52 -3.50 -3.14 20.44
C GLN A 52 -3.71 -1.63 20.25
N LYS A 53 -3.28 -1.12 19.10
CA LYS A 53 -3.47 0.25 18.67
C LYS A 53 -3.74 0.30 17.17
N VAL A 54 -4.64 1.18 16.75
CA VAL A 54 -4.88 1.48 15.33
C VAL A 54 -4.67 2.98 15.14
N THR A 55 -3.90 3.36 14.13
CA THR A 55 -3.74 4.77 13.74
C THR A 55 -3.95 4.92 12.24
N PHE A 56 -4.92 5.73 11.85
CA PHE A 56 -5.19 6.07 10.46
C PHE A 56 -4.48 7.40 10.11
N PHE A 57 -3.49 7.34 9.23
CA PHE A 57 -2.78 8.51 8.72
C PHE A 57 -3.43 8.98 7.43
N ALA A 58 -4.22 10.05 7.50
CA ALA A 58 -4.79 10.73 6.34
C ALA A 58 -3.77 11.77 5.83
N VAL A 59 -3.13 11.50 4.69
CA VAL A 59 -2.06 12.35 4.17
C VAL A 59 -2.60 13.24 3.07
N PHE A 60 -2.57 14.56 3.32
CA PHE A 60 -3.02 15.61 2.42
C PHE A 60 -1.87 16.45 1.89
N ASP A 61 -2.04 17.01 0.71
CA ASP A 61 -1.09 17.94 0.08
C ASP A 61 -1.82 19.09 -0.64
N ARG A 62 -1.08 19.88 -1.41
CA ARG A 62 -1.61 21.05 -2.15
C ARG A 62 -2.59 20.73 -3.27
N VAL A 63 -2.76 19.47 -3.63
CA VAL A 63 -3.74 19.03 -4.65
C VAL A 63 -5.16 19.14 -4.09
N THR A 64 -5.30 19.06 -2.76
CA THR A 64 -6.59 19.22 -2.07
C THR A 64 -7.13 20.64 -2.26
N LYS A 65 -8.33 20.76 -2.83
CA LYS A 65 -8.99 22.03 -3.15
C LYS A 65 -10.40 22.16 -2.57
N ASP A 66 -10.93 21.05 -2.07
CA ASP A 66 -12.25 20.97 -1.44
C ASP A 66 -12.15 20.94 0.09
N GLU A 67 -13.26 20.64 0.77
CA GLU A 67 -13.37 20.62 2.23
C GLU A 67 -12.82 19.33 2.88
N SER A 68 -12.26 18.40 2.10
CA SER A 68 -11.82 17.09 2.62
C SER A 68 -10.84 17.23 3.79
N LEU A 69 -9.87 18.13 3.68
CA LEU A 69 -8.89 18.38 4.74
C LEU A 69 -9.53 18.93 6.02
N ASP A 70 -10.43 19.91 5.88
CA ASP A 70 -11.09 20.54 7.05
C ASP A 70 -12.02 19.55 7.74
N ARG A 71 -12.77 18.75 6.99
CA ARG A 71 -13.63 17.68 7.52
C ARG A 71 -12.83 16.62 8.27
N MET A 72 -11.68 16.22 7.74
CA MET A 72 -10.82 15.23 8.40
C MET A 72 -10.18 15.81 9.68
N ARG A 73 -9.79 17.09 9.69
CA ARG A 73 -9.32 17.78 10.92
C ARG A 73 -10.42 17.91 11.99
N GLU A 74 -11.67 18.09 11.58
CA GLU A 74 -12.79 18.10 12.52
C GLU A 74 -13.02 16.70 13.10
N LEU A 75 -12.99 15.65 12.26
CA LEU A 75 -13.10 14.27 12.72
C LEU A 75 -11.95 13.90 13.67
N GLU A 76 -10.73 14.35 13.41
CA GLU A 76 -9.56 14.08 14.25
C GLU A 76 -9.74 14.53 15.71
N ARG A 77 -10.53 15.59 15.96
CA ARG A 77 -10.83 16.07 17.33
C ARG A 77 -11.65 15.07 18.15
N SER A 78 -12.42 14.22 17.51
CA SER A 78 -13.33 13.25 18.13
C SER A 78 -12.93 11.79 17.92
N GLU A 79 -12.08 11.50 16.94
CA GLU A 79 -11.59 10.14 16.62
C GLU A 79 -10.09 10.02 16.97
N PRO A 80 -9.73 9.48 18.13
CA PRO A 80 -8.34 9.43 18.61
C PRO A 80 -7.43 8.50 17.78
N ARG A 81 -8.03 7.67 16.90
CA ARG A 81 -7.29 6.79 16.00
C ARG A 81 -6.94 7.47 14.67
N LEU A 82 -7.41 8.68 14.43
CA LEU A 82 -7.11 9.46 13.22
C LEU A 82 -5.95 10.41 13.48
N SER A 83 -5.04 10.51 12.51
CA SER A 83 -3.97 11.50 12.44
C SER A 83 -3.95 12.15 11.07
N VAL A 84 -4.21 13.44 11.00
CA VAL A 84 -4.22 14.21 9.75
C VAL A 84 -2.84 14.80 9.50
N VAL A 85 -2.20 14.36 8.42
CA VAL A 85 -0.87 14.81 8.01
C VAL A 85 -0.99 15.81 6.86
N TRP A 86 -0.62 17.06 7.12
CA TRP A 86 -0.49 18.08 6.08
C TRP A 86 0.93 18.12 5.55
N ALA A 87 1.14 17.76 4.29
CA ALA A 87 2.44 17.65 3.63
C ALA A 87 2.46 18.46 2.31
N PRO A 88 2.45 19.80 2.39
CA PRO A 88 2.36 20.67 1.21
C PRO A 88 3.58 20.57 0.29
N GLU A 89 4.68 19.99 0.73
CA GLU A 89 5.88 19.72 -0.05
C GLU A 89 5.74 18.55 -1.02
N ASN A 90 4.74 17.69 -0.85
CA ASN A 90 4.49 16.56 -1.73
C ASN A 90 4.16 17.04 -3.16
N ARG A 91 4.70 16.34 -4.14
CA ARG A 91 4.57 16.67 -5.57
C ARG A 91 3.72 15.67 -6.34
N CYS A 92 3.50 14.50 -5.75
CA CYS A 92 2.73 13.41 -6.33
C CYS A 92 2.22 12.46 -5.24
N VAL A 93 1.29 11.58 -5.59
CA VAL A 93 0.74 10.58 -4.67
C VAL A 93 1.80 9.69 -4.04
N VAL A 94 2.90 9.41 -4.74
CA VAL A 94 4.01 8.60 -4.19
C VAL A 94 4.68 9.32 -3.02
N ASP A 95 4.90 10.64 -3.12
CA ASP A 95 5.45 11.42 -2.00
C ASP A 95 4.51 11.37 -0.79
N ALA A 96 3.18 11.36 -1.01
CA ALA A 96 2.19 11.25 0.06
C ALA A 96 2.24 9.87 0.75
N TYR A 97 2.34 8.78 -0.03
CA TYR A 97 2.56 7.44 0.54
C TYR A 97 3.87 7.36 1.32
N MET A 98 4.98 7.83 0.74
CA MET A 98 6.29 7.83 1.41
C MET A 98 6.27 8.65 2.69
N ARG A 99 5.53 9.77 2.73
CA ARG A 99 5.35 10.55 3.96
C ARG A 99 4.54 9.75 4.98
N GLY A 100 3.40 9.19 4.62
CA GLY A 100 2.56 8.39 5.52
C GLY A 100 3.29 7.16 6.07
N PHE A 101 4.09 6.48 5.27
CA PHE A 101 4.92 5.35 5.71
C PHE A 101 5.94 5.77 6.76
N LYS A 102 6.59 6.92 6.60
CA LYS A 102 7.53 7.46 7.59
C LYS A 102 6.83 7.82 8.90
N GLU A 103 5.65 8.44 8.84
CA GLU A 103 4.84 8.75 10.03
C GLU A 103 4.43 7.46 10.77
N ALA A 104 3.95 6.46 10.04
CA ALA A 104 3.57 5.16 10.60
C ALA A 104 4.74 4.46 11.31
N LEU A 105 5.92 4.44 10.69
CA LEU A 105 7.12 3.85 11.28
C LEU A 105 7.63 4.64 12.48
N ALA A 106 7.57 5.98 12.44
CA ALA A 106 7.94 6.87 13.54
C ALA A 106 6.99 6.71 14.74
N ALA A 107 5.71 6.42 14.49
CA ALA A 107 4.72 6.13 15.52
C ALA A 107 4.88 4.73 16.16
N GLY A 108 5.86 3.94 15.73
CA GLY A 108 6.14 2.61 16.28
C GLY A 108 5.14 1.55 15.85
N SER A 109 4.52 1.69 14.67
CA SER A 109 3.62 0.67 14.13
C SER A 109 4.38 -0.59 13.74
N ASP A 110 3.79 -1.75 14.03
CA ASP A 110 4.34 -3.06 13.68
C ASP A 110 3.94 -3.50 12.28
N TRP A 111 2.74 -3.08 11.86
CA TRP A 111 2.19 -3.35 10.54
C TRP A 111 1.56 -2.09 9.92
N ILE A 112 1.71 -1.95 8.62
CA ILE A 112 1.26 -0.77 7.89
C ILE A 112 0.42 -1.22 6.70
N LEU A 113 -0.86 -0.83 6.70
CA LEU A 113 -1.81 -1.03 5.61
C LEU A 113 -1.81 0.20 4.70
N GLU A 114 -1.57 -0.01 3.43
CA GLU A 114 -1.72 0.97 2.36
C GLU A 114 -3.10 0.81 1.71
N ILE A 115 -3.83 1.90 1.53
CA ILE A 115 -5.14 1.90 0.87
C ILE A 115 -5.42 3.25 0.21
N ASP A 116 -5.98 3.24 -1.01
CA ASP A 116 -6.46 4.45 -1.68
C ASP A 116 -7.80 4.91 -1.09
N ALA A 117 -7.99 6.23 -1.00
CA ALA A 117 -9.25 6.84 -0.58
C ALA A 117 -10.40 6.65 -1.59
N GLY A 118 -11.60 7.09 -1.22
CA GLY A 118 -12.75 7.22 -2.12
C GLY A 118 -13.44 5.91 -2.50
N PHE A 119 -13.32 4.86 -1.69
CA PHE A 119 -13.99 3.55 -1.90
C PHE A 119 -13.63 2.84 -3.21
N SER A 120 -12.53 3.21 -3.87
CA SER A 120 -12.00 2.42 -5.00
C SER A 120 -11.59 1.02 -4.50
N HIS A 121 -10.84 0.96 -3.42
CA HIS A 121 -10.62 -0.24 -2.63
C HIS A 121 -11.74 -0.35 -1.58
N GLN A 122 -12.24 -1.57 -1.39
CA GLN A 122 -13.36 -1.78 -0.47
C GLN A 122 -12.84 -2.07 0.94
N PRO A 123 -13.18 -1.25 1.96
CA PRO A 123 -12.75 -1.52 3.35
C PRO A 123 -13.17 -2.89 3.88
N GLY A 124 -14.27 -3.46 3.38
CA GLY A 124 -14.72 -4.82 3.72
C GLY A 124 -13.76 -5.94 3.33
N ASP A 125 -12.77 -5.67 2.46
CA ASP A 125 -11.73 -6.65 2.11
C ASP A 125 -10.54 -6.65 3.11
N ILE A 126 -10.43 -5.63 3.98
CA ILE A 126 -9.34 -5.47 4.97
C ILE A 126 -9.13 -6.71 5.85
N PRO A 127 -10.16 -7.36 6.41
CA PRO A 127 -9.96 -8.53 7.27
C PRO A 127 -9.15 -9.66 6.63
N ARG A 128 -9.24 -9.84 5.30
CA ARG A 128 -8.47 -10.87 4.57
C ARG A 128 -6.95 -10.64 4.66
N PHE A 129 -6.52 -9.38 4.71
CA PHE A 129 -5.10 -9.03 4.89
C PHE A 129 -4.61 -9.42 6.28
N PHE A 130 -5.45 -9.24 7.29
CA PHE A 130 -5.09 -9.58 8.67
C PHE A 130 -5.05 -11.10 8.90
N ASP A 131 -5.96 -11.85 8.28
CA ASP A 131 -5.95 -13.31 8.34
C ASP A 131 -4.66 -13.87 7.69
N ALA A 132 -4.21 -13.25 6.59
CA ALA A 132 -2.95 -13.61 5.95
C ALA A 132 -1.71 -13.18 6.77
N MET A 133 -1.75 -12.01 7.39
CA MET A 133 -0.71 -11.53 8.30
C MET A 133 -0.45 -12.54 9.44
N GLU A 134 -1.50 -13.06 10.05
CA GLU A 134 -1.44 -14.02 11.15
C GLU A 134 -0.86 -15.38 10.74
N GLN A 135 -0.74 -15.65 9.43
CA GLN A 135 -0.06 -16.84 8.89
C GLN A 135 1.46 -16.66 8.77
N GLY A 136 2.02 -15.56 9.27
CA GLY A 136 3.46 -15.33 9.31
C GLY A 136 4.05 -14.81 8.01
N MET A 137 3.28 -14.09 7.22
CA MET A 137 3.76 -13.40 6.02
C MET A 137 4.57 -12.16 6.40
N ASP A 138 5.46 -11.72 5.52
CA ASP A 138 6.21 -10.47 5.68
C ASP A 138 5.46 -9.29 5.02
N CYS A 139 4.65 -9.60 4.00
CA CYS A 139 3.74 -8.67 3.33
C CYS A 139 2.55 -9.40 2.69
N VAL A 140 1.45 -8.68 2.48
CA VAL A 140 0.22 -9.19 1.86
C VAL A 140 -0.20 -8.19 0.78
N PHE A 141 -0.52 -8.68 -0.42
CA PHE A 141 -0.90 -7.87 -1.56
C PHE A 141 -2.34 -8.13 -1.97
N GLY A 142 -3.11 -7.08 -2.17
CA GLY A 142 -4.44 -7.18 -2.74
C GLY A 142 -4.37 -7.44 -4.24
N SER A 143 -5.04 -8.49 -4.72
CA SER A 143 -5.13 -8.82 -6.12
C SER A 143 -6.54 -8.69 -6.66
N ARG A 144 -6.70 -7.81 -7.65
CA ARG A 144 -7.93 -7.66 -8.43
C ARG A 144 -8.16 -8.84 -9.36
N SER A 145 -7.08 -9.52 -9.74
CA SER A 145 -7.16 -10.70 -10.61
C SER A 145 -7.71 -11.93 -9.88
N LEU A 146 -7.47 -12.05 -8.58
CA LEU A 146 -8.07 -13.07 -7.72
C LEU A 146 -9.48 -12.69 -7.23
N GLY A 147 -9.80 -11.40 -7.24
CA GLY A 147 -11.06 -10.85 -6.78
C GLY A 147 -11.94 -10.36 -7.92
N CYS A 148 -12.33 -9.09 -7.85
CA CYS A 148 -13.26 -8.51 -8.81
C CYS A 148 -12.82 -7.10 -9.27
N PHE A 149 -12.84 -6.89 -10.60
CA PHE A 149 -12.84 -5.57 -11.22
C PHE A 149 -14.27 -5.18 -11.53
N GLN A 150 -14.86 -4.30 -10.76
CA GLN A 150 -16.14 -3.69 -11.11
C GLN A 150 -15.88 -2.46 -12.00
N ASP A 151 -16.75 -2.23 -12.97
CA ASP A 151 -16.76 -1.07 -13.87
C ASP A 151 -15.50 -0.87 -14.74
N SER A 152 -14.70 -1.91 -14.96
CA SER A 152 -13.53 -1.85 -15.83
C SER A 152 -13.82 -2.42 -17.23
N SER A 153 -13.35 -1.72 -18.28
CA SER A 153 -13.42 -2.25 -19.64
C SER A 153 -12.51 -3.46 -19.83
N LEU A 154 -12.90 -4.40 -20.68
CA LEU A 154 -12.08 -5.57 -21.05
C LEU A 154 -10.67 -5.17 -21.53
N LYS A 155 -10.57 -4.07 -22.29
CA LYS A 155 -9.29 -3.50 -22.74
C LYS A 155 -8.38 -3.16 -21.55
N ARG A 156 -8.93 -2.53 -20.51
CA ARG A 156 -8.15 -2.16 -19.32
C ARG A 156 -7.67 -3.38 -18.53
N ARG A 157 -8.54 -4.39 -18.39
CA ARG A 157 -8.18 -5.66 -17.76
C ARG A 157 -7.04 -6.35 -18.50
N PHE A 158 -7.12 -6.37 -19.86
CA PHE A 158 -6.08 -6.96 -20.70
C PHE A 158 -4.75 -6.19 -20.60
N VAL A 159 -4.77 -4.86 -20.59
CA VAL A 159 -3.56 -4.03 -20.42
C VAL A 159 -2.94 -4.26 -19.03
N SER A 160 -3.74 -4.30 -17.97
CA SER A 160 -3.26 -4.59 -16.61
C SER A 160 -2.64 -5.99 -16.51
N TRP A 161 -3.31 -6.99 -17.08
CA TRP A 161 -2.81 -8.36 -17.15
C TRP A 161 -1.50 -8.45 -17.93
N GLY A 162 -1.43 -7.86 -19.13
CA GLY A 162 -0.23 -7.84 -19.96
C GLY A 162 0.94 -7.14 -19.26
N GLY A 163 0.68 -6.04 -18.58
CA GLY A 163 1.67 -5.33 -17.76
C GLY A 163 2.20 -6.21 -16.60
N THR A 164 1.31 -6.94 -15.92
CA THR A 164 1.70 -7.89 -14.86
C THR A 164 2.56 -9.03 -15.41
N VAL A 165 2.17 -9.65 -16.54
CA VAL A 165 2.96 -10.72 -17.17
C VAL A 165 4.36 -10.22 -17.55
N LEU A 166 4.45 -9.05 -18.18
CA LEU A 166 5.72 -8.45 -18.55
C LEU A 166 6.60 -8.14 -17.35
N ALA A 167 6.03 -7.56 -16.29
CA ALA A 167 6.73 -7.26 -15.05
C ALA A 167 7.26 -8.54 -14.40
N ASN A 168 6.42 -9.58 -14.27
CA ASN A 168 6.83 -10.87 -13.71
C ASN A 168 8.02 -11.48 -14.47
N LEU A 169 7.96 -11.47 -15.80
CA LEU A 169 9.02 -12.03 -16.65
C LEU A 169 10.33 -11.26 -16.46
N LEU A 170 10.29 -9.94 -16.56
CA LEU A 170 11.48 -9.10 -16.51
C LEU A 170 12.05 -8.97 -15.10
N LEU A 171 11.20 -8.86 -14.09
CA LEU A 171 11.62 -8.57 -12.71
C LEU A 171 11.78 -9.82 -11.84
N GLY A 172 11.32 -10.99 -12.32
CA GLY A 172 11.39 -12.25 -11.58
C GLY A 172 10.42 -12.30 -10.40
N THR A 173 9.30 -11.62 -10.53
CA THR A 173 8.17 -11.65 -9.59
C THR A 173 7.19 -12.77 -9.98
N ARG A 174 6.22 -13.09 -9.11
CA ARG A 174 5.25 -14.16 -9.35
C ARG A 174 3.85 -13.75 -8.92
N GLN A 175 3.53 -12.46 -9.01
CA GLN A 175 2.26 -11.93 -8.55
C GLN A 175 1.21 -11.95 -9.65
N THR A 176 -0.05 -12.07 -9.26
CA THR A 176 -1.20 -12.03 -10.17
C THR A 176 -1.64 -10.60 -10.49
N ASP A 177 -1.23 -9.63 -9.64
CA ASP A 177 -1.52 -8.21 -9.82
C ASP A 177 -0.36 -7.31 -9.34
N MET A 178 0.46 -6.85 -10.29
CA MET A 178 1.60 -5.98 -10.00
C MET A 178 1.26 -4.50 -9.76
N THR A 179 0.02 -4.09 -10.02
CA THR A 179 -0.37 -2.67 -10.08
C THR A 179 -1.46 -2.26 -9.08
N SER A 180 -1.88 -3.16 -8.20
CA SER A 180 -2.77 -2.84 -7.09
C SER A 180 -2.00 -2.08 -6.00
N GLY A 181 -2.63 -1.08 -5.37
CA GLY A 181 -2.11 -0.30 -4.25
C GLY A 181 -2.88 -0.57 -2.96
N PHE A 182 -3.37 -1.78 -2.76
CA PHE A 182 -3.95 -2.21 -1.50
C PHE A 182 -3.04 -3.29 -0.90
N GLU A 183 -2.22 -2.90 0.07
CA GLU A 183 -1.08 -3.67 0.51
C GLU A 183 -0.89 -3.59 2.03
N LEU A 184 -0.40 -4.66 2.63
CA LEU A 184 -0.07 -4.71 4.06
C LEU A 184 1.38 -5.16 4.24
N PHE A 185 2.15 -4.39 4.99
CA PHE A 185 3.57 -4.64 5.22
C PHE A 185 3.90 -4.75 6.70
N SER A 186 4.80 -5.66 7.06
CA SER A 186 5.47 -5.54 8.35
C SER A 186 6.36 -4.29 8.35
N ALA A 187 6.56 -3.70 9.52
CA ALA A 187 7.45 -2.54 9.67
C ALA A 187 8.87 -2.83 9.17
N GLN A 188 9.34 -4.05 9.34
CA GLN A 188 10.65 -4.48 8.84
C GLN A 188 10.72 -4.47 7.32
N THR A 189 9.70 -5.04 6.66
CA THR A 189 9.58 -5.02 5.18
C THR A 189 9.55 -3.59 4.67
N LEU A 190 8.73 -2.74 5.30
CA LEU A 190 8.58 -1.36 4.84
C LEU A 190 9.87 -0.53 5.02
N ARG A 191 10.61 -0.72 6.12
CA ARG A 191 11.93 -0.10 6.30
C ARG A 191 12.88 -0.52 5.18
N MET A 192 12.97 -1.83 4.87
CA MET A 192 13.80 -2.34 3.79
C MET A 192 13.43 -1.72 2.42
N VAL A 193 12.13 -1.55 2.15
CA VAL A 193 11.66 -0.89 0.92
C VAL A 193 12.08 0.58 0.89
N LEU A 194 11.90 1.31 1.99
CA LEU A 194 12.27 2.73 2.09
C LEU A 194 13.79 2.94 1.98
N ASP A 195 14.60 2.06 2.58
CA ASP A 195 16.06 2.13 2.54
C ASP A 195 16.60 1.89 1.11
N ARG A 196 15.92 1.05 0.32
CA ARG A 196 16.24 0.89 -1.12
C ARG A 196 15.91 2.13 -1.94
N GLY A 197 14.96 2.93 -1.48
CA GLY A 197 14.50 4.15 -2.14
C GLY A 197 13.59 3.90 -3.32
N ILE A 198 12.39 4.49 -3.29
CA ILE A 198 11.41 4.45 -4.39
C ILE A 198 11.75 5.55 -5.39
N GLN A 199 12.02 5.18 -6.65
CA GLN A 199 12.36 6.12 -7.71
C GLN A 199 11.18 6.45 -8.63
N SER A 200 10.17 5.59 -8.66
CA SER A 200 8.93 5.83 -9.40
C SER A 200 8.18 7.01 -8.82
N ARG A 201 7.55 7.81 -9.70
CA ARG A 201 6.78 9.02 -9.35
C ARG A 201 5.32 8.94 -9.75
N ALA A 202 4.91 7.82 -10.35
CA ALA A 202 3.55 7.52 -10.78
C ALA A 202 3.16 6.10 -10.33
N HIS A 203 2.03 5.58 -10.80
CA HIS A 203 1.45 4.29 -10.37
C HIS A 203 2.41 3.08 -10.44
N PHE A 204 3.52 3.18 -11.17
CA PHE A 204 4.51 2.10 -11.24
C PHE A 204 5.23 1.86 -9.90
N PHE A 205 5.13 2.77 -8.94
CA PHE A 205 5.74 2.60 -7.61
C PHE A 205 5.25 1.34 -6.89
N GLN A 206 4.00 0.91 -7.11
CA GLN A 206 3.47 -0.35 -6.60
C GLN A 206 4.25 -1.55 -7.16
N THR A 207 4.49 -1.55 -8.47
CA THR A 207 5.33 -2.57 -9.11
C THR A 207 6.75 -2.55 -8.56
N GLU A 208 7.31 -1.38 -8.28
CA GLU A 208 8.65 -1.22 -7.70
C GLU A 208 8.72 -1.80 -6.28
N ILE A 209 7.75 -1.48 -5.40
CA ILE A 209 7.65 -2.04 -4.04
C ILE A 209 7.56 -3.57 -4.10
N LYS A 210 6.62 -4.11 -4.88
CA LYS A 210 6.44 -5.56 -5.04
C LYS A 210 7.69 -6.25 -5.56
N THR A 211 8.45 -5.58 -6.43
CA THR A 211 9.73 -6.10 -6.93
C THR A 211 10.77 -6.21 -5.81
N TYR A 212 10.83 -5.25 -4.92
CA TYR A 212 11.71 -5.32 -3.75
C TYR A 212 11.31 -6.41 -2.76
N CYS A 213 10.03 -6.73 -2.68
CA CYS A 213 9.47 -7.78 -1.81
C CYS A 213 9.51 -9.19 -2.43
N ARG A 214 10.00 -9.38 -3.67
CA ARG A 214 9.87 -10.64 -4.43
C ARG A 214 10.45 -11.89 -3.76
N ASN A 215 11.44 -11.72 -2.88
CA ASN A 215 12.11 -12.82 -2.16
C ASN A 215 11.62 -12.97 -0.71
N LEU A 216 10.65 -12.16 -0.28
CA LEU A 216 10.02 -12.25 1.02
C LEU A 216 8.87 -13.26 1.00
N ARG A 217 8.37 -13.62 2.18
CA ARG A 217 7.15 -14.43 2.31
C ARG A 217 5.95 -13.49 2.08
N PHE A 218 5.31 -13.65 0.95
CA PHE A 218 4.10 -12.89 0.64
C PHE A 218 2.96 -13.79 0.18
N VAL A 219 1.77 -13.28 0.29
CA VAL A 219 0.56 -13.87 -0.26
C VAL A 219 -0.30 -12.79 -0.91
N GLU A 220 -1.07 -13.19 -1.92
CA GLU A 220 -2.07 -12.33 -2.53
C GLU A 220 -3.47 -12.69 -2.02
N VAL A 221 -4.25 -11.68 -1.64
CA VAL A 221 -5.65 -11.85 -1.22
C VAL A 221 -6.60 -11.22 -2.25
N PRO A 222 -7.76 -11.84 -2.50
CA PRO A 222 -8.74 -11.28 -3.43
C PRO A 222 -9.31 -9.97 -2.89
N ILE A 223 -9.35 -8.93 -3.76
CA ILE A 223 -9.96 -7.65 -3.45
C ILE A 223 -10.99 -7.25 -4.50
N THR A 224 -11.95 -6.43 -4.07
CA THR A 224 -12.92 -5.78 -4.94
C THR A 224 -12.46 -4.37 -5.23
N TYR A 225 -12.22 -4.06 -6.51
CA TYR A 225 -11.87 -2.73 -6.96
C TYR A 225 -13.05 -2.11 -7.72
N ARG A 226 -13.54 -0.98 -7.24
CA ARG A 226 -14.59 -0.17 -7.87
C ARG A 226 -13.98 1.10 -8.41
N ALA A 227 -14.60 1.66 -9.39
CA ALA A 227 -14.21 2.89 -10.07
C ALA A 227 -12.99 2.76 -11.00
N ALA A 228 -13.15 3.35 -12.16
CA ALA A 228 -12.06 3.55 -13.08
C ALA A 228 -11.27 4.78 -12.64
N SER A 229 -10.03 4.60 -12.22
CA SER A 229 -9.09 5.71 -12.19
C SER A 229 -9.10 6.42 -13.56
N PRO A 230 -8.90 7.74 -13.64
CA PRO A 230 -8.81 8.44 -14.91
C PRO A 230 -7.77 7.77 -15.83
N ARG A 231 -7.88 7.98 -17.15
CA ARG A 231 -6.96 7.38 -18.12
C ARG A 231 -5.51 7.70 -17.73
N LEU A 232 -4.66 6.68 -17.73
CA LEU A 232 -3.22 6.87 -17.57
C LEU A 232 -2.74 7.80 -18.69
N GLY A 233 -2.13 8.92 -18.31
CA GLY A 233 -1.50 9.82 -19.27
C GLY A 233 -0.30 9.14 -19.95
N SER A 234 0.02 9.56 -21.18
CA SER A 234 1.18 9.02 -21.91
C SER A 234 2.50 9.15 -21.14
N SER A 235 2.66 10.19 -20.32
CA SER A 235 3.81 10.40 -19.44
C SER A 235 3.97 9.30 -18.39
N ALA A 236 2.87 8.83 -17.80
CA ALA A 236 2.88 7.75 -16.81
C ALA A 236 3.30 6.40 -17.44
N VAL A 237 2.88 6.14 -18.69
CA VAL A 237 3.29 4.94 -19.42
C VAL A 237 4.77 4.98 -19.74
N THR A 238 5.29 6.11 -20.23
CA THR A 238 6.73 6.28 -20.51
C THR A 238 7.57 6.13 -19.23
N GLU A 239 7.10 6.69 -18.13
CA GLU A 239 7.75 6.54 -16.82
C GLU A 239 7.78 5.07 -16.40
N ALA A 240 6.66 4.35 -16.52
CA ALA A 240 6.57 2.94 -16.19
C ALA A 240 7.58 2.07 -16.97
N PHE A 241 7.72 2.28 -18.29
CA PHE A 241 8.71 1.57 -19.10
C PHE A 241 10.14 1.89 -18.70
N ARG A 242 10.44 3.16 -18.40
CA ARG A 242 11.76 3.56 -17.93
C ARG A 242 12.13 2.89 -16.61
N GLN A 243 11.21 2.85 -15.66
CA GLN A 243 11.43 2.22 -14.35
C GLN A 243 11.49 0.69 -14.45
N LEU A 244 10.65 0.08 -15.30
CA LEU A 244 10.70 -1.35 -15.57
C LEU A 244 12.09 -1.75 -16.12
N TRP A 245 12.62 -0.97 -17.08
CA TRP A 245 13.95 -1.22 -17.65
C TRP A 245 15.07 -1.02 -16.62
N ARG A 246 14.95 0.02 -15.77
CA ARG A 246 15.89 0.24 -14.67
C ARG A 246 15.94 -0.96 -13.72
N LEU A 247 14.79 -1.42 -13.24
CA LEU A 247 14.71 -2.57 -12.34
C LEU A 247 15.21 -3.86 -13.00
N PHE A 248 14.90 -4.08 -14.27
CA PHE A 248 15.40 -5.22 -15.02
C PHE A 248 16.95 -5.23 -15.08
N ARG A 249 17.57 -4.07 -15.35
CA ARG A 249 19.04 -3.95 -15.34
C ARG A 249 19.63 -4.21 -13.94
N LEU A 250 18.98 -3.75 -12.88
CA LEU A 250 19.40 -4.05 -11.50
C LEU A 250 19.33 -5.56 -11.21
N ARG A 251 18.26 -6.21 -11.68
CA ARG A 251 18.13 -7.67 -11.56
C ARG A 251 19.27 -8.41 -12.26
N LEU A 252 19.60 -8.04 -13.51
CA LEU A 252 20.70 -8.67 -14.25
C LEU A 252 22.06 -8.51 -13.56
N LYS A 253 22.24 -7.43 -12.79
CA LYS A 253 23.44 -7.17 -11.98
C LYS A 253 23.41 -7.83 -10.59
N GLY A 254 22.36 -8.56 -10.23
CA GLY A 254 22.20 -9.11 -8.89
C GLY A 254 22.00 -8.07 -7.78
N GLN A 255 21.52 -6.87 -8.11
CA GLN A 255 21.36 -5.73 -7.21
C GLN A 255 19.90 -5.51 -6.75
N LEU A 256 19.01 -6.41 -7.10
CA LEU A 256 17.61 -6.40 -6.66
C LEU A 256 17.41 -7.31 -5.46
#